data_20748891a40185aaa82a6d8a88b0182a
#
_entry.id   20748891a40185aaa82a6d8a88b0182a
#
_cell.length_a   1.000
_cell.length_b   1.000
_cell.length_c   1.000
_cell.angle_alpha   90.00
_cell.angle_beta   90.00
_cell.angle_gamma   90.00
#
_symmetry.space_group_name_H-M   'P 1'
#
loop_
_entity.id
_entity.type
_entity.pdbx_description
1 polymer ?
#
loop_
_entity_poly.entity_id
_entity_poly.type
_entity_poly.pdbx_seq_one_letter_code
_entity_poly.pdbx_strand_id
1 'polypeptide(L)'
;MAAGGATLWLLLTVGDRRARYMLMTNRRIPAYQALEWGLVNQVAPSVKKDGAFIEHATPEQIAQAQKGADGYSIDLSKLDEAVDALAQELVDKFAECIRFTKEQINFWKNFSWHQTIGPARDWLSIHYTSWEPLEGMSAFVEKRPARYRMLRERAAQGKSSEFIWGAYEKTCPSCGAKALPEEFTHCGVCGAGLK
;
A
#
# COMPACT_ATOMS: atom_id res chain seq x y z
N MET A 1 3.91 0.12 2.85
CA MET A 1 2.87 0.56 3.81
C MET A 1 1.98 1.57 3.13
N ALA A 2 0.66 1.51 3.35
CA ALA A 2 -0.26 2.50 2.78
C ALA A 2 -0.08 3.85 3.49
N ALA A 3 0.04 4.91 2.71
CA ALA A 3 0.21 6.28 3.20
C ALA A 3 -0.77 7.22 2.48
N GLY A 4 -0.98 8.39 3.04
CA GLY A 4 -1.91 9.38 2.49
C GLY A 4 -3.36 8.93 2.60
N GLY A 5 -4.16 9.14 1.56
CA GLY A 5 -5.61 8.90 1.57
C GLY A 5 -6.07 7.45 1.74
N ALA A 6 -5.22 6.46 1.45
CA ALA A 6 -5.60 5.05 1.54
C ALA A 6 -6.08 4.65 2.95
N THR A 7 -5.52 5.23 3.99
CA THR A 7 -5.90 4.93 5.38
C THR A 7 -7.33 5.38 5.69
N LEU A 8 -7.76 6.51 5.17
CA LEU A 8 -9.11 7.03 5.39
C LEU A 8 -10.16 6.30 4.54
N TRP A 9 -9.90 6.18 3.24
CA TRP A 9 -10.88 5.64 2.30
C TRP A 9 -11.27 4.21 2.63
N LEU A 10 -10.29 3.39 2.98
CA LEU A 10 -10.53 2.00 3.32
C LEU A 10 -11.37 1.87 4.61
N LEU A 11 -11.10 2.73 5.62
CA LEU A 11 -11.90 2.80 6.83
C LEU A 11 -13.38 3.06 6.54
N LEU A 12 -13.67 4.00 5.65
CA LEU A 12 -15.05 4.38 5.30
C LEU A 12 -15.79 3.29 4.50
N THR A 13 -15.06 2.44 3.78
CA THR A 13 -15.67 1.41 2.92
C THR A 13 -15.86 0.08 3.62
N VAL A 14 -14.86 -0.41 4.35
CA VAL A 14 -14.88 -1.78 4.92
C VAL A 14 -14.91 -1.80 6.45
N GLY A 15 -14.89 -0.62 7.09
CA GLY A 15 -14.86 -0.45 8.54
C GLY A 15 -13.48 -0.70 9.17
N ASP A 16 -13.35 -0.33 10.45
CA ASP A 16 -12.06 -0.24 11.14
C ASP A 16 -11.28 -1.56 11.17
N ARG A 17 -11.91 -2.67 11.52
CA ARG A 17 -11.21 -3.96 11.68
C ARG A 17 -10.61 -4.47 10.37
N ARG A 18 -11.40 -4.44 9.29
CA ARG A 18 -10.96 -4.89 7.97
C ARG A 18 -9.91 -3.95 7.38
N ALA A 19 -10.09 -2.64 7.56
CA ALA A 19 -9.11 -1.64 7.15
C ALA A 19 -7.77 -1.86 7.86
N ARG A 20 -7.73 -2.02 9.17
CA ARG A 20 -6.50 -2.34 9.93
C ARG A 20 -5.86 -3.63 9.46
N TYR A 21 -6.66 -4.68 9.27
CA TYR A 21 -6.15 -5.95 8.80
C TYR A 21 -5.44 -5.81 7.45
N MET A 22 -6.07 -5.16 6.47
CA MET A 22 -5.50 -4.95 5.15
C MET A 22 -4.24 -4.06 5.20
N LEU A 23 -4.34 -2.91 5.86
CA LEU A 23 -3.28 -1.89 5.87
C LEU A 23 -2.06 -2.32 6.69
N MET A 24 -2.26 -2.95 7.86
CA MET A 24 -1.17 -3.33 8.75
C MET A 24 -0.49 -4.63 8.31
N THR A 25 -1.22 -5.55 7.68
CA THR A 25 -0.64 -6.82 7.20
C THR A 25 -0.20 -6.77 5.74
N ASN A 26 -0.58 -5.72 5.01
CA ASN A 26 -0.34 -5.57 3.57
C ASN A 26 -0.84 -6.77 2.75
N ARG A 27 -1.92 -7.42 3.20
CA ARG A 27 -2.49 -8.58 2.50
C ARG A 27 -3.31 -8.16 1.28
N ARG A 28 -3.15 -8.92 0.22
CA ARG A 28 -4.04 -8.84 -0.95
C ARG A 28 -5.35 -9.54 -0.61
N ILE A 29 -6.46 -8.89 -0.95
CA ILE A 29 -7.81 -9.43 -0.74
C ILE A 29 -8.33 -9.91 -2.08
N PRO A 30 -8.75 -11.19 -2.21
CA PRO A 30 -9.38 -11.70 -3.43
C PRO A 30 -10.69 -10.98 -3.75
N ALA A 31 -11.09 -10.95 -5.02
CA ALA A 31 -12.27 -10.20 -5.48
C ALA A 31 -13.55 -10.59 -4.75
N TYR A 32 -13.82 -11.88 -4.58
CA TYR A 32 -15.01 -12.33 -3.87
C TYR A 32 -15.01 -12.00 -2.38
N GLN A 33 -13.86 -12.00 -1.73
CA GLN A 33 -13.74 -11.51 -0.35
C GLN A 33 -13.96 -10.00 -0.27
N ALA A 34 -13.51 -9.25 -1.29
CA ALA A 34 -13.77 -7.82 -1.40
C ALA A 34 -15.27 -7.53 -1.55
N LEU A 35 -16.01 -8.37 -2.30
CA LEU A 35 -17.46 -8.32 -2.41
C LEU A 35 -18.13 -8.60 -1.06
N GLU A 36 -17.76 -9.68 -0.41
CA GLU A 36 -18.28 -10.03 0.94
C GLU A 36 -18.04 -8.93 1.97
N TRP A 37 -16.92 -8.21 1.84
CA TRP A 37 -16.57 -7.12 2.74
C TRP A 37 -17.22 -5.78 2.37
N GLY A 38 -17.91 -5.70 1.26
CA GLY A 38 -18.53 -4.46 0.76
C GLY A 38 -17.50 -3.46 0.19
N LEU A 39 -16.30 -3.94 -0.19
CA LEU A 39 -15.29 -3.10 -0.84
C LEU A 39 -15.62 -2.85 -2.31
N VAL A 40 -16.28 -3.80 -2.96
CA VAL A 40 -16.79 -3.72 -4.33
C VAL A 40 -18.26 -4.11 -4.36
N ASN A 41 -19.00 -3.62 -5.33
CA ASN A 41 -20.45 -3.87 -5.46
C ASN A 41 -20.75 -5.19 -6.18
N GLN A 42 -19.87 -5.60 -7.10
CA GLN A 42 -20.04 -6.78 -7.93
C GLN A 42 -18.68 -7.36 -8.32
N VAL A 43 -18.66 -8.65 -8.61
CA VAL A 43 -17.54 -9.36 -9.20
C VAL A 43 -18.02 -10.13 -10.41
N ALA A 44 -17.31 -10.01 -11.53
CA ALA A 44 -17.57 -10.77 -12.74
C ALA A 44 -16.44 -11.79 -12.98
N PRO A 45 -16.74 -13.02 -13.42
CA PRO A 45 -15.73 -14.00 -13.77
C PRO A 45 -14.93 -13.52 -14.98
N SER A 46 -13.61 -13.70 -14.95
CA SER A 46 -12.70 -13.29 -16.01
C SER A 46 -11.75 -14.38 -16.50
N VAL A 47 -11.74 -15.53 -15.84
CA VAL A 47 -10.91 -16.68 -16.22
C VAL A 47 -11.78 -17.68 -16.99
N LYS A 48 -11.29 -18.09 -18.15
CA LYS A 48 -11.86 -19.19 -18.94
C LYS A 48 -10.91 -20.39 -18.95
N LYS A 49 -11.49 -21.59 -19.00
CA LYS A 49 -10.81 -22.82 -19.38
C LYS A 49 -11.57 -23.48 -20.51
N ASP A 50 -10.88 -23.79 -21.60
CA ASP A 50 -11.46 -24.42 -22.79
C ASP A 50 -12.74 -23.71 -23.27
N GLY A 51 -12.75 -22.38 -23.19
CA GLY A 51 -13.85 -21.50 -23.60
C GLY A 51 -14.95 -21.26 -22.55
N ALA A 52 -14.98 -21.98 -21.43
CA ALA A 52 -15.97 -21.82 -20.37
C ALA A 52 -15.46 -20.93 -19.22
N PHE A 53 -16.29 -20.01 -18.72
CA PHE A 53 -15.95 -19.19 -17.55
C PHE A 53 -15.90 -20.02 -16.27
N ILE A 54 -14.94 -19.66 -15.41
CA ILE A 54 -14.78 -20.19 -14.04
C ILE A 54 -15.21 -19.12 -13.05
N GLU A 55 -16.28 -19.38 -12.28
CA GLU A 55 -16.84 -18.41 -11.33
C GLU A 55 -15.87 -18.05 -10.19
N HIS A 56 -15.21 -19.03 -9.61
CA HIS A 56 -14.29 -18.86 -8.49
C HIS A 56 -12.87 -19.39 -8.84
N ALA A 57 -12.21 -18.69 -9.77
CA ALA A 57 -10.87 -19.11 -10.18
C ALA A 57 -9.87 -19.02 -9.02
N THR A 58 -9.05 -20.08 -8.86
CA THR A 58 -7.98 -20.10 -7.87
C THR A 58 -6.79 -19.22 -8.32
N PRO A 59 -5.89 -18.82 -7.39
CA PRO A 59 -4.69 -18.08 -7.76
C PRO A 59 -3.84 -18.76 -8.84
N GLU A 60 -3.76 -20.10 -8.82
CA GLU A 60 -3.04 -20.91 -9.80
C GLU A 60 -3.70 -20.82 -11.18
N GLN A 61 -5.03 -20.92 -11.24
CA GLN A 61 -5.80 -20.81 -12.48
C GLN A 61 -5.67 -19.38 -13.06
N ILE A 62 -5.71 -18.36 -12.22
CA ILE A 62 -5.47 -16.97 -12.63
C ILE A 62 -4.06 -16.84 -13.22
N ALA A 63 -3.04 -17.40 -12.57
CA ALA A 63 -1.67 -17.33 -13.06
C ALA A 63 -1.49 -18.09 -14.40
N GLN A 64 -2.18 -19.21 -14.60
CA GLN A 64 -2.20 -19.94 -15.88
C GLN A 64 -2.90 -19.11 -16.97
N ALA A 65 -4.05 -18.52 -16.66
CA ALA A 65 -4.79 -17.68 -17.58
C ALA A 65 -4.00 -16.42 -18.03
N GLN A 66 -3.24 -15.81 -17.11
CA GLN A 66 -2.34 -14.69 -17.44
C GLN A 66 -1.21 -15.09 -18.41
N LYS A 67 -0.82 -16.36 -18.40
CA LYS A 67 0.20 -16.91 -19.32
C LYS A 67 -0.40 -17.48 -20.61
N GLY A 68 -1.71 -17.64 -20.69
CA GLY A 68 -2.39 -18.32 -21.80
C GLY A 68 -2.02 -19.80 -21.88
N ALA A 69 -1.76 -20.47 -20.74
CA ALA A 69 -1.30 -21.85 -20.67
C ALA A 69 -2.46 -22.83 -20.44
N ASP A 70 -2.29 -24.07 -20.89
CA ASP A 70 -3.15 -25.22 -20.59
C ASP A 70 -4.66 -24.98 -20.87
N GLY A 71 -4.99 -24.25 -21.93
CA GLY A 71 -6.39 -23.90 -22.29
C GLY A 71 -7.01 -22.81 -21.43
N TYR A 72 -6.25 -22.21 -20.52
CA TYR A 72 -6.70 -21.06 -19.74
C TYR A 72 -6.49 -19.75 -20.50
N SER A 73 -7.44 -18.83 -20.36
CA SER A 73 -7.37 -17.49 -20.94
C SER A 73 -8.06 -16.46 -20.04
N ILE A 74 -7.73 -15.18 -20.24
CA ILE A 74 -8.46 -14.06 -19.65
C ILE A 74 -9.47 -13.55 -20.66
N ASP A 75 -10.72 -13.37 -20.22
CA ASP A 75 -11.81 -12.78 -20.99
C ASP A 75 -12.60 -11.84 -20.08
N LEU A 76 -12.66 -10.56 -20.44
CA LEU A 76 -13.32 -9.52 -19.67
C LEU A 76 -14.75 -9.23 -20.12
N SER A 77 -15.28 -9.98 -21.10
CA SER A 77 -16.63 -9.71 -21.67
C SER A 77 -17.72 -9.68 -20.59
N LYS A 78 -17.66 -10.54 -19.58
CA LYS A 78 -18.61 -10.53 -18.46
C LYS A 78 -18.47 -9.30 -17.56
N LEU A 79 -17.28 -8.76 -17.43
CA LEU A 79 -17.03 -7.49 -16.72
C LEU A 79 -17.60 -6.33 -17.53
N ASP A 80 -17.35 -6.30 -18.84
CA ASP A 80 -17.84 -5.24 -19.73
C ASP A 80 -19.37 -5.25 -19.76
N GLU A 81 -20.02 -6.43 -19.90
CA GLU A 81 -21.47 -6.58 -19.80
C GLU A 81 -22.04 -6.00 -18.49
N ALA A 82 -21.40 -6.30 -17.36
CA ALA A 82 -21.83 -5.82 -16.05
C ALA A 82 -21.65 -4.29 -15.89
N VAL A 83 -20.56 -3.75 -16.42
CA VAL A 83 -20.29 -2.31 -16.42
C VAL A 83 -21.28 -1.57 -17.29
N ASP A 84 -21.55 -2.07 -18.50
CA ASP A 84 -22.52 -1.48 -19.42
C ASP A 84 -23.94 -1.48 -18.85
N ALA A 85 -24.34 -2.59 -18.22
CA ALA A 85 -25.64 -2.69 -17.55
C ALA A 85 -25.78 -1.64 -16.42
N LEU A 86 -24.77 -1.49 -15.56
CA LEU A 86 -24.76 -0.48 -14.50
C LEU A 86 -24.74 0.94 -15.08
N ALA A 87 -23.96 1.18 -16.13
CA ALA A 87 -23.89 2.48 -16.80
C ALA A 87 -25.27 2.86 -17.37
N GLN A 88 -25.93 1.92 -18.02
CA GLN A 88 -27.29 2.13 -18.57
C GLN A 88 -28.29 2.41 -17.44
N GLU A 89 -28.24 1.68 -16.34
CA GLU A 89 -29.09 1.94 -15.18
C GLU A 89 -28.91 3.38 -14.66
N LEU A 90 -27.70 3.91 -14.63
CA LEU A 90 -27.40 5.28 -14.22
C LEU A 90 -27.91 6.31 -15.24
N VAL A 91 -27.77 6.01 -16.53
CA VAL A 91 -28.29 6.87 -17.62
C VAL A 91 -29.82 7.00 -17.57
N ASP A 92 -30.52 5.96 -17.13
CA ASP A 92 -31.97 5.93 -16.99
C ASP A 92 -32.49 6.66 -15.73
N LYS A 93 -31.61 7.34 -14.98
CA LYS A 93 -31.99 8.18 -13.80
C LYS A 93 -31.88 9.67 -14.14
N PHE A 94 -32.51 10.50 -13.33
CA PHE A 94 -32.37 11.96 -13.46
C PHE A 94 -30.93 12.40 -13.18
N ALA A 95 -30.30 13.02 -14.15
CA ALA A 95 -28.89 13.43 -14.07
C ALA A 95 -28.60 14.39 -12.91
N GLU A 96 -29.54 15.31 -12.61
CA GLU A 96 -29.39 16.24 -11.49
C GLU A 96 -29.45 15.51 -10.13
N CYS A 97 -30.35 14.55 -9.99
CA CYS A 97 -30.44 13.74 -8.76
C CYS A 97 -29.14 12.97 -8.51
N ILE A 98 -28.56 12.35 -9.54
CA ILE A 98 -27.26 11.65 -9.45
C ILE A 98 -26.18 12.64 -9.07
N ARG A 99 -26.11 13.81 -9.73
CA ARG A 99 -25.09 14.82 -9.47
C ARG A 99 -25.15 15.29 -8.01
N PHE A 100 -26.32 15.70 -7.52
CA PHE A 100 -26.46 16.20 -6.16
C PHE A 100 -26.24 15.11 -5.10
N THR A 101 -26.69 13.89 -5.34
CA THR A 101 -26.39 12.75 -4.46
C THR A 101 -24.88 12.53 -4.35
N LYS A 102 -24.18 12.55 -5.48
CA LYS A 102 -22.72 12.40 -5.51
C LYS A 102 -22.02 13.56 -4.80
N GLU A 103 -22.47 14.80 -4.98
CA GLU A 103 -21.94 15.98 -4.30
C GLU A 103 -22.10 15.87 -2.78
N GLN A 104 -23.27 15.43 -2.29
CA GLN A 104 -23.51 15.23 -0.85
C GLN A 104 -22.61 14.16 -0.23
N ILE A 105 -22.47 13.01 -0.91
CA ILE A 105 -21.58 11.94 -0.45
C ILE A 105 -20.12 12.42 -0.49
N ASN A 106 -19.72 13.11 -1.55
CA ASN A 106 -18.35 13.61 -1.69
C ASN A 106 -18.04 14.72 -0.68
N PHE A 107 -19.01 15.54 -0.29
CA PHE A 107 -18.83 16.56 0.74
C PHE A 107 -18.33 15.93 2.05
N TRP A 108 -19.00 14.89 2.53
CA TRP A 108 -18.57 14.17 3.74
C TRP A 108 -17.18 13.54 3.59
N LYS A 109 -16.91 12.93 2.46
CA LYS A 109 -15.62 12.34 2.15
C LYS A 109 -14.51 13.39 2.12
N ASN A 110 -14.75 14.51 1.47
CA ASN A 110 -13.80 15.63 1.40
C ASN A 110 -13.55 16.26 2.77
N PHE A 111 -14.58 16.44 3.56
CA PHE A 111 -14.45 16.94 4.93
C PHE A 111 -13.54 16.03 5.76
N SER A 112 -13.80 14.72 5.74
CA SER A 112 -12.99 13.74 6.45
C SER A 112 -11.54 13.71 5.93
N TRP A 113 -11.35 13.85 4.62
CA TRP A 113 -10.03 13.95 4.00
C TRP A 113 -9.25 15.16 4.51
N HIS A 114 -9.84 16.34 4.49
CA HIS A 114 -9.20 17.58 4.95
C HIS A 114 -8.80 17.52 6.43
N GLN A 115 -9.57 16.83 7.26
CA GLN A 115 -9.24 16.63 8.67
C GLN A 115 -8.07 15.68 8.90
N THR A 116 -7.81 14.74 8.00
CA THR A 116 -6.85 13.65 8.20
C THR A 116 -5.58 13.79 7.39
N ILE A 117 -5.58 14.56 6.28
CA ILE A 117 -4.43 14.63 5.38
C ILE A 117 -3.24 15.37 5.99
N GLY A 118 -3.48 16.37 6.83
CA GLY A 118 -2.41 17.12 7.51
C GLY A 118 -1.54 16.20 8.37
N PRO A 119 -2.09 15.53 9.38
CA PRO A 119 -1.37 14.55 10.18
C PRO A 119 -0.70 13.45 9.37
N ALA A 120 -1.35 12.96 8.29
CA ALA A 120 -0.77 11.95 7.42
C ALA A 120 0.47 12.46 6.66
N ARG A 121 0.45 13.70 6.18
CA ARG A 121 1.59 14.36 5.54
C ARG A 121 2.74 14.55 6.53
N ASP A 122 2.46 15.04 7.71
CA ASP A 122 3.47 15.33 8.73
C ASP A 122 4.14 14.04 9.20
N TRP A 123 3.36 12.99 9.47
CA TRP A 123 3.87 11.66 9.76
C TRP A 123 4.74 11.10 8.63
N LEU A 124 4.29 11.24 7.38
CA LEU A 124 5.03 10.73 6.23
C LEU A 124 6.38 11.44 6.08
N SER A 125 6.43 12.75 6.32
CA SER A 125 7.67 13.52 6.26
C SER A 125 8.69 13.03 7.28
N ILE A 126 8.28 12.73 8.51
CA ILE A 126 9.13 12.15 9.54
C ILE A 126 9.56 10.72 9.15
N HIS A 127 8.62 9.92 8.67
CA HIS A 127 8.90 8.53 8.31
C HIS A 127 9.97 8.41 7.20
N TYR A 128 9.98 9.31 6.21
CA TYR A 128 10.98 9.27 5.15
C TYR A 128 12.42 9.52 5.60
N THR A 129 12.64 10.02 6.81
CA THR A 129 13.98 10.18 7.40
C THR A 129 14.47 8.92 8.12
N SER A 130 13.63 7.91 8.28
CA SER A 130 13.93 6.67 9.00
C SER A 130 14.50 5.56 8.10
N TRP A 131 14.98 4.49 8.71
CA TRP A 131 15.49 3.31 8.02
C TRP A 131 14.41 2.51 7.27
N GLU A 132 13.17 2.57 7.70
CA GLU A 132 12.11 1.72 7.16
C GLU A 132 11.84 1.95 5.66
N PRO A 133 11.71 3.20 5.15
CA PRO A 133 11.57 3.42 3.72
C PRO A 133 12.78 2.99 2.92
N LEU A 134 14.01 3.21 3.43
CA LEU A 134 15.23 2.78 2.75
C LEU A 134 15.28 1.26 2.61
N GLU A 135 15.05 0.52 3.69
CA GLU A 135 15.00 -0.95 3.65
C GLU A 135 13.86 -1.45 2.74
N GLY A 136 12.67 -0.84 2.82
CA GLY A 136 11.54 -1.21 1.99
C GLY A 136 11.78 -1.00 0.50
N MET A 137 12.36 0.13 0.12
CA MET A 137 12.71 0.44 -1.28
C MET A 137 13.84 -0.45 -1.79
N SER A 138 14.90 -0.67 -1.00
CA SER A 138 16.01 -1.55 -1.36
C SER A 138 15.52 -2.99 -1.55
N ALA A 139 14.71 -3.51 -0.63
CA ALA A 139 14.15 -4.85 -0.73
C ALA A 139 13.29 -5.02 -1.99
N PHE A 140 12.51 -3.99 -2.35
CA PHE A 140 11.70 -4.01 -3.57
C PHE A 140 12.56 -4.05 -4.84
N VAL A 141 13.59 -3.20 -4.93
CA VAL A 141 14.52 -3.15 -6.08
C VAL A 141 15.31 -4.45 -6.20
N GLU A 142 15.81 -4.97 -5.09
CA GLU A 142 16.59 -6.21 -5.01
C GLU A 142 15.72 -7.48 -5.10
N LYS A 143 14.40 -7.34 -5.18
CA LYS A 143 13.41 -8.45 -5.23
C LYS A 143 13.57 -9.47 -4.09
N ARG A 144 13.89 -9.00 -2.90
CA ARG A 144 14.04 -9.81 -1.68
C ARG A 144 12.97 -9.44 -0.63
N PRO A 145 12.74 -10.31 0.36
CA PRO A 145 11.93 -9.93 1.52
C PRO A 145 12.55 -8.78 2.31
N ALA A 146 11.71 -7.85 2.79
CA ALA A 146 12.15 -6.77 3.67
C ALA A 146 12.47 -7.30 5.06
N ARG A 147 13.54 -6.77 5.68
CA ARG A 147 14.06 -7.21 6.98
C ARG A 147 13.37 -6.50 8.14
N TYR A 148 12.06 -6.66 8.26
CA TYR A 148 11.26 -5.97 9.28
C TYR A 148 11.72 -6.20 10.71
N ARG A 149 12.21 -7.41 11.03
CA ARG A 149 12.64 -7.76 12.40
C ARG A 149 13.93 -7.07 12.80
N MET A 150 14.86 -6.90 11.85
CA MET A 150 16.14 -6.24 12.10
C MET A 150 15.96 -4.83 12.71
N LEU A 151 15.02 -4.05 12.20
CA LEU A 151 14.75 -2.70 12.72
C LEU A 151 14.16 -2.74 14.13
N ARG A 152 13.32 -3.73 14.44
CA ARG A 152 12.78 -3.92 15.79
C ARG A 152 13.85 -4.39 16.78
N GLU A 153 14.73 -5.28 16.37
CA GLU A 153 15.87 -5.75 17.17
C GLU A 153 16.83 -4.60 17.46
N ARG A 154 17.10 -3.76 16.45
CA ARG A 154 17.88 -2.53 16.59
C ARG A 154 17.25 -1.58 17.62
N ALA A 155 15.96 -1.31 17.52
CA ALA A 155 15.23 -0.49 18.48
C ALA A 155 15.25 -1.10 19.89
N ALA A 156 15.10 -2.42 20.02
CA ALA A 156 15.19 -3.12 21.30
C ALA A 156 16.58 -3.05 21.96
N GLN A 157 17.63 -2.81 21.16
CA GLN A 157 19.00 -2.58 21.63
C GLN A 157 19.27 -1.11 22.02
N GLY A 158 18.24 -0.25 22.01
CA GLY A 158 18.37 1.18 22.28
C GLY A 158 18.98 1.98 21.14
N LYS A 159 19.16 1.38 19.95
CA LYS A 159 19.69 2.07 18.77
C LYS A 159 18.58 2.82 18.04
N SER A 160 18.91 3.99 17.50
CA SER A 160 17.94 4.77 16.73
C SER A 160 17.48 4.03 15.47
N SER A 161 16.17 3.97 15.25
CA SER A 161 15.56 3.56 14.00
C SER A 161 15.09 4.75 13.13
N GLU A 162 15.26 5.97 13.63
CA GLU A 162 14.77 7.20 12.98
C GLU A 162 15.73 7.75 11.92
N PHE A 163 17.03 7.47 12.07
CA PHE A 163 18.07 7.97 11.17
C PHE A 163 18.67 6.85 10.34
N ILE A 164 18.88 7.10 9.06
CA ILE A 164 19.40 6.12 8.08
C ILE A 164 20.75 5.52 8.53
N TRP A 165 21.63 6.35 9.12
CA TRP A 165 22.96 5.96 9.53
C TRP A 165 23.13 5.89 11.05
N GLY A 166 22.04 5.75 11.78
CA GLY A 166 22.01 5.77 13.23
C GLY A 166 22.08 7.18 13.83
N ALA A 167 22.18 7.25 15.14
CA ALA A 167 22.27 8.52 15.86
C ALA A 167 23.57 9.31 15.51
N TYR A 168 23.48 10.62 15.57
CA TYR A 168 24.64 11.51 15.30
C TYR A 168 25.48 11.72 16.57
N GLU A 169 26.13 10.67 17.05
CA GLU A 169 26.79 10.66 18.36
C GLU A 169 28.30 10.47 18.31
N LYS A 170 28.87 10.03 17.18
CA LYS A 170 30.30 9.81 17.08
C LYS A 170 31.10 11.11 16.94
N THR A 171 32.28 11.11 17.53
CA THR A 171 33.29 12.16 17.35
C THR A 171 34.54 11.54 16.74
N CYS A 172 35.10 12.17 15.72
CA CYS A 172 36.32 11.68 15.09
C CYS A 172 37.54 11.86 16.02
N PRO A 173 38.25 10.78 16.35
CA PRO A 173 39.42 10.89 17.23
C PRO A 173 40.61 11.61 16.58
N SER A 174 40.63 11.71 15.25
CA SER A 174 41.74 12.33 14.51
C SER A 174 41.56 13.83 14.29
N CYS A 175 40.37 14.27 13.82
CA CYS A 175 40.17 15.69 13.49
C CYS A 175 39.15 16.40 14.39
N GLY A 176 38.57 15.71 15.36
CA GLY A 176 37.60 16.27 16.28
C GLY A 176 36.20 16.57 15.68
N ALA A 177 35.92 16.19 14.43
CA ALA A 177 34.60 16.36 13.82
C ALA A 177 33.55 15.65 14.68
N LYS A 178 32.49 16.39 15.07
CA LYS A 178 31.42 15.92 15.94
C LYS A 178 30.17 15.57 15.14
N ALA A 179 29.21 14.93 15.82
CA ALA A 179 27.93 14.57 15.24
C ALA A 179 28.04 13.71 13.97
N LEU A 180 28.94 12.75 13.97
CA LEU A 180 29.06 11.77 12.93
C LEU A 180 28.10 10.62 13.20
N PRO A 181 27.44 10.06 12.16
CA PRO A 181 26.49 8.97 12.33
C PRO A 181 27.10 7.72 12.96
N GLU A 182 26.30 7.03 13.79
CA GLU A 182 26.68 5.80 14.50
C GLU A 182 27.23 4.72 13.56
N GLU A 183 26.65 4.55 12.37
CA GLU A 183 27.02 3.52 11.40
C GLU A 183 28.28 3.86 10.58
N PHE A 184 28.79 5.07 10.67
CA PHE A 184 29.98 5.44 9.90
C PHE A 184 31.21 4.72 10.43
N THR A 185 31.93 4.07 9.55
CA THR A 185 33.22 3.43 9.83
C THR A 185 34.42 4.34 9.55
N HIS A 186 34.19 5.43 8.83
CA HIS A 186 35.22 6.42 8.48
C HIS A 186 34.67 7.84 8.63
N CYS A 187 35.53 8.75 9.02
CA CYS A 187 35.20 10.17 9.16
C CYS A 187 34.98 10.80 7.77
N GLY A 188 33.80 11.39 7.54
CA GLY A 188 33.46 12.06 6.28
C GLY A 188 34.28 13.34 6.04
N VAL A 189 35.03 13.86 7.05
CA VAL A 189 35.85 15.06 6.96
C VAL A 189 37.32 14.77 6.67
N CYS A 190 37.92 13.82 7.39
CA CYS A 190 39.37 13.54 7.26
C CYS A 190 39.71 12.11 6.81
N GLY A 191 38.71 11.25 6.60
CA GLY A 191 38.88 9.86 6.18
C GLY A 191 39.41 8.90 7.26
N ALA A 192 39.68 9.36 8.48
CA ALA A 192 40.15 8.48 9.56
C ALA A 192 39.12 7.47 9.97
N GLY A 193 39.53 6.24 10.34
CA GLY A 193 38.68 5.21 10.87
C GLY A 193 37.95 5.63 12.15
N LEU A 194 36.66 5.32 12.23
CA LEU A 194 35.81 5.52 13.41
C LEU A 194 35.57 4.16 14.08
N LYS A 195 35.70 4.14 15.40
CA LYS A 195 35.36 2.96 16.22
C LYS A 195 33.90 3.00 16.65
#